data_a2c2f3b2944c1dd367d30f23bca68af8
#
_entry.id   a2c2f3b2944c1dd367d30f23bca68af8
#
_cell.length_a   1.000
_cell.length_b   1.000
_cell.length_c   1.000
_cell.angle_alpha   90.00
_cell.angle_beta   90.00
_cell.angle_gamma   90.00
#
_symmetry.space_group_name_H-M   'P 1'
#
loop_
_entity.id
_entity.type
_entity.pdbx_description
1 polymer ?
#
loop_
_entity_poly.entity_id
_entity_poly.type
_entity_poly.pdbx_seq_one_letter_code
_entity_poly.pdbx_strand_id
1 'polypeptide(L)'
;MTLIKKKLNTQRGFSLAETLVVVLIILLVSSVIAAGMPAAQKAYNNVLVTADAQVYMSTALTELRKELATATDISVSDSGDTVNYINPVTGECAITFDGTELKISRYGDSSTFNKLVQRSRDSSLSVKFTADKPFTYDEESGIFTVGEFEVSSSKIQDSEGKQSVLVRADGYRIRVLVLEDGSL
;
A
#
# COMPACT_ATOMS: atom_id res chain seq x y z
N MET A 1 66.75 -6.20 38.05
CA MET A 1 65.47 -5.95 38.73
C MET A 1 64.99 -4.51 38.69
N THR A 2 65.65 -3.64 37.94
CA THR A 2 65.40 -2.17 37.92
C THR A 2 64.59 -1.65 36.75
N LEU A 3 64.41 -2.44 35.68
CA LEU A 3 63.68 -2.02 34.49
C LEU A 3 62.14 -2.19 34.59
N ILE A 4 61.67 -3.08 35.46
CA ILE A 4 60.21 -3.33 35.64
C ILE A 4 59.57 -2.19 36.45
N LYS A 5 60.30 -1.63 37.41
CA LYS A 5 59.80 -0.48 38.21
C LYS A 5 59.61 0.81 37.42
N LYS A 6 60.36 1.02 36.31
CA LYS A 6 60.26 2.24 35.52
C LYS A 6 59.05 2.26 34.58
N LYS A 7 58.50 1.07 34.25
CA LYS A 7 57.35 0.94 33.34
C LYS A 7 55.99 1.09 34.07
N LEU A 8 55.98 0.91 35.41
CA LEU A 8 54.74 1.05 36.20
C LEU A 8 54.48 2.50 36.62
N ASN A 9 55.48 3.39 36.55
CA ASN A 9 55.34 4.79 36.97
C ASN A 9 54.88 5.74 35.86
N THR A 10 54.56 5.21 34.66
CA THR A 10 54.05 5.99 33.52
C THR A 10 52.58 5.74 33.24
N GLN A 11 51.88 4.96 34.05
CA GLN A 11 50.43 4.87 33.96
C GLN A 11 49.84 6.10 34.68
N ARG A 12 49.66 7.18 33.95
CA ARG A 12 48.81 8.29 34.37
C ARG A 12 47.41 7.72 34.53
N GLY A 13 47.01 7.49 35.78
CA GLY A 13 45.62 7.14 36.07
C GLY A 13 44.74 8.28 35.59
N PHE A 14 43.61 7.92 35.01
CA PHE A 14 42.57 8.90 34.65
C PHE A 14 42.23 9.76 35.85
N SER A 15 42.27 11.07 35.68
CA SER A 15 41.83 12.01 36.71
C SER A 15 40.31 11.83 36.92
N LEU A 16 39.86 11.93 38.17
CA LEU A 16 38.46 11.86 38.55
C LEU A 16 37.62 12.89 37.74
N ALA A 17 38.22 14.07 37.47
CA ALA A 17 37.60 15.08 36.61
C ALA A 17 37.43 14.63 35.15
N GLU A 18 38.39 13.89 34.61
CA GLU A 18 38.36 13.39 33.24
C GLU A 18 37.28 12.31 33.06
N THR A 19 37.15 11.41 34.05
CA THR A 19 36.04 10.41 34.03
C THR A 19 34.67 11.08 34.14
N LEU A 20 34.55 12.15 34.94
CA LEU A 20 33.29 12.89 35.08
C LEU A 20 32.90 13.58 33.78
N VAL A 21 33.84 14.21 33.07
CA VAL A 21 33.60 14.82 31.75
C VAL A 21 33.19 13.78 30.72
N VAL A 22 33.85 12.61 30.70
CA VAL A 22 33.49 11.53 29.76
C VAL A 22 32.08 11.04 30.03
N VAL A 23 31.68 10.81 31.27
CA VAL A 23 30.33 10.40 31.65
C VAL A 23 29.30 11.46 31.21
N LEU A 24 29.59 12.72 31.41
CA LEU A 24 28.71 13.83 31.02
C LEU A 24 28.52 13.86 29.49
N ILE A 25 29.59 13.69 28.71
CA ILE A 25 29.52 13.62 27.25
C ILE A 25 28.66 12.40 26.81
N ILE A 26 28.88 11.22 27.41
CA ILE A 26 28.08 10.01 27.08
C ILE A 26 26.61 10.26 27.39
N LEU A 27 26.26 10.89 28.49
CA LEU A 27 24.85 11.19 28.83
C LEU A 27 24.26 12.19 27.85
N LEU A 28 24.97 13.19 27.39
CA LEU A 28 24.48 14.13 26.37
C LEU A 28 24.25 13.43 25.03
N VAL A 29 25.20 12.63 24.57
CA VAL A 29 25.04 11.87 23.30
C VAL A 29 23.89 10.91 23.41
N SER A 30 23.75 10.17 24.51
CA SER A 30 22.64 9.23 24.73
C SER A 30 21.27 9.93 24.72
N SER A 31 21.20 11.15 25.30
CA SER A 31 19.94 11.92 25.29
C SER A 31 19.50 12.34 23.88
N VAL A 32 20.46 12.75 23.04
CA VAL A 32 20.19 13.11 21.63
C VAL A 32 19.71 11.89 20.83
N ILE A 33 20.37 10.74 21.01
CA ILE A 33 19.96 9.49 20.35
C ILE A 33 18.56 9.07 20.80
N ALA A 34 18.30 9.12 22.10
CA ALA A 34 17.00 8.75 22.67
C ALA A 34 15.86 9.65 22.14
N ALA A 35 16.11 10.94 21.94
CA ALA A 35 15.13 11.86 21.36
C ALA A 35 14.92 11.65 19.85
N GLY A 36 15.98 11.30 19.11
CA GLY A 36 15.92 11.13 17.64
C GLY A 36 15.31 9.80 17.18
N MET A 37 15.48 8.72 17.96
CA MET A 37 15.04 7.37 17.56
C MET A 37 13.54 7.25 17.25
N PRO A 38 12.61 7.78 18.05
CA PRO A 38 11.19 7.69 17.75
C PRO A 38 10.82 8.43 16.46
N ALA A 39 11.45 9.57 16.18
CA ALA A 39 11.22 10.32 14.94
C ALA A 39 11.69 9.52 13.72
N ALA A 40 12.86 8.90 13.79
CA ALA A 40 13.39 8.04 12.72
C ALA A 40 12.49 6.81 12.50
N GLN A 41 12.03 6.16 13.56
CA GLN A 41 11.10 5.02 13.46
C GLN A 41 9.77 5.42 12.81
N LYS A 42 9.20 6.56 13.20
CA LYS A 42 7.97 7.08 12.58
C LYS A 42 8.16 7.36 11.10
N ALA A 43 9.26 8.01 10.72
CA ALA A 43 9.58 8.28 9.32
C ALA A 43 9.74 6.98 8.51
N TYR A 44 10.46 6.01 9.05
CA TYR A 44 10.63 4.70 8.41
C TYR A 44 9.30 3.96 8.21
N ASN A 45 8.44 3.91 9.24
CA ASN A 45 7.13 3.28 9.15
C ASN A 45 6.24 3.97 8.11
N ASN A 46 6.27 5.31 8.02
CA ASN A 46 5.51 6.05 7.03
C ASN A 46 5.96 5.69 5.60
N VAL A 47 7.26 5.57 5.36
CA VAL A 47 7.80 5.16 4.05
C VAL A 47 7.35 3.75 3.69
N LEU A 48 7.40 2.80 4.64
CA LEU A 48 6.95 1.42 4.41
C LEU A 48 5.47 1.36 4.05
N VAL A 49 4.61 2.02 4.82
CA VAL A 49 3.16 2.01 4.58
C VAL A 49 2.83 2.68 3.24
N THR A 50 3.54 3.75 2.87
CA THR A 50 3.37 4.40 1.55
C THR A 50 3.81 3.48 0.40
N ALA A 51 4.93 2.78 0.55
CA ALA A 51 5.39 1.81 -0.43
C ALA A 51 4.38 0.65 -0.59
N ASP A 52 3.84 0.13 0.51
CA ASP A 52 2.80 -0.89 0.49
C ASP A 52 1.53 -0.40 -0.21
N ALA A 53 1.12 0.86 -0.01
CA ALA A 53 -0.02 1.45 -0.70
C ALA A 53 0.20 1.56 -2.22
N GLN A 54 1.42 1.92 -2.66
CA GLN A 54 1.78 1.96 -4.08
C GLN A 54 1.75 0.56 -4.71
N VAL A 55 2.29 -0.44 -4.02
CA VAL A 55 2.25 -1.84 -4.48
C VAL A 55 0.81 -2.32 -4.55
N TYR A 56 -0.01 -2.04 -3.54
CA TYR A 56 -1.43 -2.40 -3.54
C TYR A 56 -2.15 -1.81 -4.76
N MET A 57 -2.00 -0.50 -5.00
CA MET A 57 -2.63 0.20 -6.12
C MET A 57 -2.19 -0.36 -7.47
N SER A 58 -0.90 -0.53 -7.69
CA SER A 58 -0.37 -1.05 -8.96
C SER A 58 -0.81 -2.50 -9.22
N THR A 59 -0.89 -3.31 -8.16
CA THR A 59 -1.37 -4.68 -8.25
C THR A 59 -2.87 -4.72 -8.56
N ALA A 60 -3.67 -3.88 -7.88
CA ALA A 60 -5.10 -3.78 -8.15
C ALA A 60 -5.40 -3.43 -9.61
N LEU A 61 -4.72 -2.40 -10.14
CA LEU A 61 -4.88 -2.00 -11.54
C LEU A 61 -4.42 -3.09 -12.52
N THR A 62 -3.35 -3.80 -12.19
CA THR A 62 -2.83 -4.89 -13.02
C THR A 62 -3.81 -6.07 -13.05
N GLU A 63 -4.36 -6.46 -11.89
CA GLU A 63 -5.35 -7.55 -11.82
C GLU A 63 -6.67 -7.14 -12.50
N LEU A 64 -7.16 -5.90 -12.29
CA LEU A 64 -8.33 -5.39 -13.01
C LEU A 64 -8.12 -5.45 -14.53
N ARG A 65 -6.96 -4.98 -15.00
CA ARG A 65 -6.64 -5.04 -16.42
C ARG A 65 -6.59 -6.47 -16.95
N LYS A 66 -5.98 -7.38 -16.22
CA LYS A 66 -5.87 -8.80 -16.60
C LYS A 66 -7.23 -9.48 -16.69
N GLU A 67 -8.12 -9.23 -15.73
CA GLU A 67 -9.46 -9.81 -15.72
C GLU A 67 -10.35 -9.21 -16.81
N LEU A 68 -10.32 -7.90 -17.02
CA LEU A 68 -11.24 -7.20 -17.90
C LEU A 68 -10.77 -7.08 -19.35
N ALA A 69 -9.48 -7.19 -19.64
CA ALA A 69 -8.97 -7.05 -21.01
C ALA A 69 -9.52 -8.12 -21.98
N THR A 70 -9.84 -9.30 -21.48
CA THR A 70 -10.38 -10.44 -22.25
C THR A 70 -11.81 -10.79 -21.85
N ALA A 71 -12.47 -9.95 -21.07
CA ALA A 71 -13.83 -10.18 -20.62
C ALA A 71 -14.85 -9.95 -21.74
N THR A 72 -15.92 -10.73 -21.70
CA THR A 72 -17.10 -10.57 -22.56
C THR A 72 -18.34 -10.35 -21.69
N ASP A 73 -19.45 -9.90 -22.28
CA ASP A 73 -20.71 -9.65 -21.58
C ASP A 73 -20.57 -8.81 -20.30
N ILE A 74 -19.86 -7.69 -20.46
CA ILE A 74 -19.61 -6.79 -19.33
C ILE A 74 -20.88 -6.01 -19.01
N SER A 75 -21.35 -6.12 -17.78
CA SER A 75 -22.43 -5.31 -17.23
C SER A 75 -22.02 -4.65 -15.93
N VAL A 76 -22.32 -3.37 -15.79
CA VAL A 76 -22.01 -2.57 -14.58
C VAL A 76 -23.32 -2.27 -13.87
N SER A 77 -23.33 -2.42 -12.55
CA SER A 77 -24.49 -2.06 -11.71
C SER A 77 -24.83 -0.56 -11.82
N ASP A 78 -26.07 -0.20 -11.55
CA ASP A 78 -26.52 1.21 -11.58
C ASP A 78 -25.72 2.12 -10.64
N SER A 79 -25.29 1.59 -9.49
CA SER A 79 -24.40 2.25 -8.54
C SER A 79 -22.94 2.35 -9.01
N GLY A 80 -22.57 1.54 -10.01
CA GLY A 80 -21.21 1.47 -10.53
C GLY A 80 -20.22 0.77 -9.60
N ASP A 81 -20.66 0.09 -8.54
CA ASP A 81 -19.80 -0.58 -7.56
C ASP A 81 -19.53 -2.06 -7.88
N THR A 82 -20.34 -2.64 -8.76
CA THR A 82 -20.24 -4.06 -9.17
C THR A 82 -20.16 -4.18 -10.67
N VAL A 83 -19.26 -5.02 -11.15
CA VAL A 83 -19.07 -5.38 -12.54
C VAL A 83 -19.25 -6.87 -12.69
N ASN A 84 -20.20 -7.30 -13.48
CA ASN A 84 -20.35 -8.70 -13.88
C ASN A 84 -19.77 -8.86 -15.29
N TYR A 85 -19.10 -9.96 -15.55
CA TYR A 85 -18.47 -10.26 -16.83
C TYR A 85 -18.23 -11.76 -16.99
N ILE A 86 -18.04 -12.20 -18.22
CA ILE A 86 -17.62 -13.56 -18.54
C ILE A 86 -16.13 -13.55 -18.87
N ASN A 87 -15.37 -14.35 -18.14
CA ASN A 87 -13.95 -14.58 -18.44
C ASN A 87 -13.82 -15.89 -19.21
N PRO A 88 -13.06 -15.93 -20.34
CA PRO A 88 -12.95 -17.14 -21.19
C PRO A 88 -12.40 -18.37 -20.45
N VAL A 89 -11.68 -18.19 -19.35
CA VAL A 89 -11.04 -19.28 -18.57
C VAL A 89 -11.86 -19.67 -17.35
N THR A 90 -12.41 -18.68 -16.63
CA THR A 90 -13.05 -18.89 -15.33
C THR A 90 -14.58 -18.80 -15.39
N GLY A 91 -15.16 -18.50 -16.55
CA GLY A 91 -16.61 -18.36 -16.74
C GLY A 91 -17.15 -17.07 -16.12
N GLU A 92 -18.35 -17.16 -15.54
CA GLU A 92 -18.99 -16.01 -14.90
C GLU A 92 -18.18 -15.49 -13.72
N CYS A 93 -17.92 -14.20 -13.72
CA CYS A 93 -17.13 -13.50 -12.71
C CYS A 93 -17.81 -12.20 -12.30
N ALA A 94 -17.54 -11.76 -11.09
CA ALA A 94 -17.97 -10.44 -10.63
C ALA A 94 -16.84 -9.76 -9.86
N ILE A 95 -16.67 -8.47 -10.09
CA ILE A 95 -15.79 -7.60 -9.29
C ILE A 95 -16.68 -6.60 -8.56
N THR A 96 -16.50 -6.47 -7.26
CA THR A 96 -17.28 -5.52 -6.45
C THR A 96 -16.37 -4.69 -5.55
N PHE A 97 -16.80 -3.46 -5.31
CA PHE A 97 -16.23 -2.56 -4.31
C PHE A 97 -17.20 -2.45 -3.13
N ASP A 98 -16.76 -2.85 -1.94
CA ASP A 98 -17.59 -2.86 -0.72
C ASP A 98 -17.47 -1.59 0.14
N GLY A 99 -16.90 -0.52 -0.42
CA GLY A 99 -16.64 0.73 0.28
C GLY A 99 -15.25 0.82 0.93
N THR A 100 -14.52 -0.29 1.03
CA THR A 100 -13.17 -0.34 1.62
C THR A 100 -12.19 -1.21 0.84
N GLU A 101 -12.66 -2.18 0.10
CA GLU A 101 -11.86 -3.17 -0.60
C GLU A 101 -12.44 -3.53 -1.95
N LEU A 102 -11.56 -3.91 -2.88
CA LEU A 102 -11.93 -4.55 -4.13
C LEU A 102 -11.97 -6.07 -3.93
N LYS A 103 -13.09 -6.69 -4.32
CA LYS A 103 -13.33 -8.12 -4.21
C LYS A 103 -13.66 -8.72 -5.55
N ILE A 104 -13.34 -9.99 -5.74
CA ILE A 104 -13.63 -10.74 -6.96
C ILE A 104 -14.30 -12.07 -6.60
N SER A 105 -15.33 -12.43 -7.36
CA SER A 105 -15.92 -13.75 -7.41
C SER A 105 -15.64 -14.38 -8.77
N ARG A 106 -15.37 -15.68 -8.80
CA ARG A 106 -15.07 -16.46 -10.01
C ARG A 106 -15.91 -17.73 -10.02
N TYR A 107 -16.06 -18.33 -11.20
CA TYR A 107 -16.77 -19.60 -11.41
C TYR A 107 -18.27 -19.54 -11.11
N GLY A 108 -18.91 -18.39 -11.31
CA GLY A 108 -20.35 -18.23 -11.06
C GLY A 108 -20.76 -18.31 -9.59
N ASP A 109 -19.80 -18.38 -8.67
CA ASP A 109 -20.06 -18.41 -7.22
C ASP A 109 -20.21 -16.98 -6.68
N SER A 110 -21.40 -16.41 -6.86
CA SER A 110 -21.72 -15.08 -6.32
C SER A 110 -21.79 -15.02 -4.79
N SER A 111 -21.65 -16.16 -4.10
CA SER A 111 -21.65 -16.20 -2.63
C SER A 111 -20.25 -16.02 -2.03
N THR A 112 -19.20 -16.31 -2.78
CA THR A 112 -17.82 -16.28 -2.29
C THR A 112 -16.98 -15.22 -2.98
N PHE A 113 -16.90 -14.05 -2.36
CA PHE A 113 -16.00 -12.97 -2.79
C PHE A 113 -14.66 -13.05 -2.09
N ASN A 114 -13.61 -13.16 -2.89
CA ASN A 114 -12.23 -13.08 -2.41
C ASN A 114 -11.67 -11.66 -2.64
N LYS A 115 -10.69 -11.27 -1.86
CA LYS A 115 -10.00 -9.99 -2.09
C LYS A 115 -9.28 -10.03 -3.44
N LEU A 116 -9.49 -9.02 -4.27
CA LEU A 116 -8.80 -8.90 -5.56
C LEU A 116 -7.28 -8.81 -5.37
N VAL A 117 -6.86 -8.05 -4.36
CA VAL A 117 -5.47 -7.96 -3.95
C VAL A 117 -5.34 -8.49 -2.54
N GLN A 118 -4.56 -9.54 -2.36
CA GLN A 118 -4.21 -10.00 -1.02
C GLN A 118 -3.40 -8.88 -0.35
N ARG A 119 -3.91 -8.38 0.76
CA ARG A 119 -3.23 -7.31 1.49
C ARG A 119 -1.83 -7.77 1.87
N SER A 120 -0.87 -6.90 1.66
CA SER A 120 0.40 -6.89 2.35
C SER A 120 0.20 -7.04 3.87
N ARG A 121 1.26 -7.31 4.61
CA ARG A 121 1.26 -7.50 6.08
C ARG A 121 0.47 -6.45 6.87
N ASP A 122 0.18 -5.31 6.25
CA ASP A 122 -0.51 -4.19 6.88
C ASP A 122 -2.00 -4.15 6.51
N SER A 123 -2.85 -4.59 7.47
CA SER A 123 -4.31 -4.54 7.34
C SER A 123 -4.90 -3.12 7.47
N SER A 124 -4.06 -2.09 7.59
CA SER A 124 -4.50 -0.72 7.83
C SER A 124 -4.85 0.06 6.56
N LEU A 125 -4.56 -0.50 5.37
CA LEU A 125 -4.87 0.14 4.09
C LEU A 125 -6.37 0.02 3.79
N SER A 126 -6.95 1.09 3.29
CA SER A 126 -8.31 1.15 2.76
C SER A 126 -8.35 1.86 1.42
N VAL A 127 -9.25 1.41 0.56
CA VAL A 127 -9.51 2.04 -0.74
C VAL A 127 -10.76 2.89 -0.60
N LYS A 128 -10.78 4.05 -1.25
CA LYS A 128 -11.94 4.90 -1.38
C LYS A 128 -12.00 5.44 -2.80
N PHE A 129 -13.13 5.27 -3.46
CA PHE A 129 -13.40 5.96 -4.72
C PHE A 129 -13.89 7.38 -4.44
N THR A 130 -13.36 8.34 -5.19
CA THR A 130 -13.77 9.75 -5.15
C THR A 130 -14.78 10.08 -6.22
N ALA A 131 -14.86 9.24 -7.28
CA ALA A 131 -15.88 9.33 -8.31
C ALA A 131 -17.23 8.80 -7.82
N ASP A 132 -18.33 9.37 -8.34
CA ASP A 132 -19.71 8.92 -8.02
C ASP A 132 -19.94 7.46 -8.41
N LYS A 133 -19.31 6.99 -9.48
CA LYS A 133 -19.34 5.61 -9.93
C LYS A 133 -17.92 5.05 -9.97
N PRO A 134 -17.60 4.04 -9.15
CA PRO A 134 -16.32 3.34 -9.18
C PRO A 134 -15.97 2.75 -10.54
N PHE A 135 -16.98 2.19 -11.24
CA PHE A 135 -16.82 1.53 -12.52
C PHE A 135 -17.83 2.04 -13.54
N THR A 136 -17.38 2.23 -14.77
CA THR A 136 -18.25 2.51 -15.92
C THR A 136 -17.77 1.73 -17.16
N TYR A 137 -18.69 1.31 -18.01
CA TYR A 137 -18.37 0.64 -19.26
C TYR A 137 -19.15 1.29 -20.39
N ASP A 138 -18.44 1.58 -21.46
CA ASP A 138 -19.00 2.11 -22.71
C ASP A 138 -18.93 1.01 -23.77
N GLU A 139 -20.09 0.47 -24.12
CA GLU A 139 -20.22 -0.64 -25.09
C GLU A 139 -19.80 -0.22 -26.50
N GLU A 140 -20.06 1.05 -26.90
CA GLU A 140 -19.73 1.51 -28.25
C GLU A 140 -18.23 1.59 -28.48
N SER A 141 -17.48 2.08 -27.47
CA SER A 141 -16.03 2.21 -27.56
C SER A 141 -15.27 0.98 -27.07
N GLY A 142 -15.93 0.07 -26.37
CA GLY A 142 -15.31 -1.06 -25.69
C GLY A 142 -14.36 -0.61 -24.57
N ILE A 143 -14.61 0.56 -23.96
CA ILE A 143 -13.73 1.11 -22.93
C ILE A 143 -14.38 0.93 -21.56
N PHE A 144 -13.68 0.19 -20.70
CA PHE A 144 -13.97 0.12 -19.28
C PHE A 144 -13.15 1.18 -18.53
N THR A 145 -13.83 1.97 -17.71
CA THR A 145 -13.18 3.01 -16.92
C THR A 145 -13.31 2.70 -15.44
N VAL A 146 -12.18 2.68 -14.75
CA VAL A 146 -12.08 2.68 -13.29
C VAL A 146 -12.04 4.14 -12.86
N GLY A 147 -12.95 4.55 -12.00
CA GLY A 147 -13.00 5.90 -11.48
C GLY A 147 -11.76 6.27 -10.66
N GLU A 148 -11.64 7.53 -10.35
CA GLU A 148 -10.57 8.01 -9.46
C GLU A 148 -10.70 7.36 -8.07
N PHE A 149 -9.60 6.82 -7.55
CA PHE A 149 -9.58 6.23 -6.22
C PHE A 149 -8.30 6.53 -5.45
N GLU A 150 -8.43 6.49 -4.14
CA GLU A 150 -7.40 6.79 -3.18
C GLU A 150 -7.12 5.57 -2.29
N VAL A 151 -5.86 5.38 -1.94
CA VAL A 151 -5.45 4.42 -0.91
C VAL A 151 -4.98 5.20 0.30
N SER A 152 -5.60 4.96 1.43
CA SER A 152 -5.29 5.59 2.72
C SER A 152 -4.92 4.53 3.76
N SER A 153 -4.32 4.97 4.88
CA SER A 153 -3.99 4.10 6.00
C SER A 153 -4.50 4.68 7.31
N SER A 154 -5.06 3.83 8.15
CA SER A 154 -5.45 4.22 9.51
C SER A 154 -4.27 4.49 10.44
N LYS A 155 -3.05 4.07 10.06
CA LYS A 155 -1.82 4.27 10.83
C LYS A 155 -1.16 5.63 10.61
N ILE A 156 -1.46 6.27 9.47
CA ILE A 156 -0.91 7.58 9.13
C ILE A 156 -2.05 8.57 9.12
N GLN A 157 -1.98 9.54 10.03
CA GLN A 157 -2.93 10.63 10.14
C GLN A 157 -2.27 11.94 9.70
N ASP A 158 -3.06 12.80 9.09
CA ASP A 158 -2.66 14.17 8.78
C ASP A 158 -2.64 15.05 10.04
N SER A 159 -2.38 16.32 9.86
CA SER A 159 -2.37 17.32 10.96
C SER A 159 -3.73 17.53 11.62
N GLU A 160 -4.80 17.10 10.97
CA GLU A 160 -6.20 17.21 11.44
C GLU A 160 -6.70 15.91 12.09
N GLY A 161 -5.86 14.86 12.17
CA GLY A 161 -6.21 13.56 12.72
C GLY A 161 -7.04 12.67 11.77
N LYS A 162 -7.20 13.07 10.51
CA LYS A 162 -7.84 12.24 9.47
C LYS A 162 -6.83 11.25 8.86
N GLN A 163 -7.35 10.16 8.31
CA GLN A 163 -6.52 9.22 7.56
C GLN A 163 -5.86 9.93 6.38
N SER A 164 -4.54 9.85 6.32
CA SER A 164 -3.77 10.47 5.23
C SER A 164 -3.93 9.65 3.95
N VAL A 165 -4.24 10.33 2.85
CA VAL A 165 -4.17 9.74 1.52
C VAL A 165 -2.71 9.51 1.17
N LEU A 166 -2.36 8.25 0.90
CA LEU A 166 -0.98 7.85 0.61
C LEU A 166 -0.69 7.85 -0.89
N VAL A 167 -1.66 7.38 -1.67
CA VAL A 167 -1.56 7.28 -3.13
C VAL A 167 -2.93 7.54 -3.72
N ARG A 168 -2.96 8.25 -4.86
CA ARG A 168 -4.16 8.52 -5.66
C ARG A 168 -3.93 8.03 -7.07
N ALA A 169 -4.92 7.38 -7.67
CA ALA A 169 -4.98 7.06 -9.08
C ALA A 169 -6.08 7.90 -9.73
N ASP A 170 -5.70 8.72 -10.68
CA ASP A 170 -6.65 9.36 -11.60
C ASP A 170 -7.25 8.28 -12.52
N GLY A 171 -8.51 8.43 -12.90
CA GLY A 171 -9.30 7.42 -13.60
C GLY A 171 -8.52 6.60 -14.64
N TYR A 172 -8.58 5.27 -14.53
CA TYR A 172 -7.83 4.34 -15.36
C TYR A 172 -8.73 3.70 -16.42
N ARG A 173 -8.29 3.70 -17.68
CA ARG A 173 -9.05 3.14 -18.81
C ARG A 173 -8.45 1.82 -19.26
N ILE A 174 -9.31 0.83 -19.42
CA ILE A 174 -8.98 -0.50 -19.93
C ILE A 174 -9.75 -0.70 -21.24
N ARG A 175 -9.04 -0.95 -22.33
CA ARG A 175 -9.69 -1.37 -23.57
C ARG A 175 -9.97 -2.86 -23.49
N VAL A 176 -11.22 -3.20 -23.59
CA VAL A 176 -11.70 -4.57 -23.65
C VAL A 176 -11.53 -5.07 -25.09
N LEU A 177 -10.94 -6.24 -25.26
CA LEU A 177 -10.86 -6.88 -26.57
C LEU A 177 -12.23 -7.55 -26.83
N VAL A 178 -13.11 -6.84 -27.52
CA VAL A 178 -14.32 -7.45 -28.07
C VAL A 178 -13.84 -8.40 -29.17
N LEU A 179 -13.86 -9.70 -28.91
CA LEU A 179 -13.75 -10.69 -29.96
C LEU A 179 -15.08 -10.61 -30.70
N GLU A 180 -15.11 -9.94 -31.86
CA GLU A 180 -16.22 -10.10 -32.80
C GLU A 180 -16.33 -11.59 -33.03
N ASP A 181 -17.52 -12.12 -32.73
CA ASP A 181 -17.86 -13.53 -32.97
C ASP A 181 -17.63 -13.77 -34.46
N GLY A 182 -16.51 -14.38 -34.79
CA GLY A 182 -16.13 -14.64 -36.15
C GLY A 182 -17.16 -15.65 -36.73
N SER A 183 -18.17 -15.13 -37.36
CA SER A 183 -18.94 -15.89 -38.34
C SER A 183 -18.01 -16.32 -39.46
N LEU A 184 -17.41 -17.51 -39.32
CA LEU A 184 -16.83 -18.28 -40.39
C LEU A 184 -17.94 -19.02 -41.17
#